data_3606146124e3b031f502f86493bbafec
#
_entry.id   3606146124e3b031f502f86493bbafec
#
_cell.length_a   1.000
_cell.length_b   1.000
_cell.length_c   1.000
_cell.angle_alpha   90.00
_cell.angle_beta   90.00
_cell.angle_gamma   90.00
#
_symmetry.space_group_name_H-M   'P 1'
#
loop_
_entity.id
_entity.type
_entity.pdbx_description
1 polymer ?
#
loop_
_entity_poly.entity_id
_entity_poly.type
_entity_poly.pdbx_seq_one_letter_code
_entity_poly.pdbx_strand_id
1 'polypeptide(L)'
;MKTLFVWFVRALRRHLGPHKLLTLYSIGPSANRTVSSAGNASDDLDYAWNPWYGTYQEPSVLGMPRSHVGAAAVDWGHTSIEMIQTMASQTIRDGYGVFMTYDLRVSTNPSLVQAMTTALEGRR
;
A
#
# COMPACT_ATOMS: atom_id res chain seq x y z
N MET A 1 8.97 20.03 -12.90
CA MET A 1 9.44 18.70 -12.44
C MET A 1 8.38 17.95 -11.63
N LYS A 2 7.80 18.57 -10.59
CA LYS A 2 6.73 17.93 -9.79
C LYS A 2 5.50 17.56 -10.62
N THR A 3 5.18 18.33 -11.64
CA THR A 3 4.05 18.12 -12.53
C THR A 3 4.19 16.87 -13.41
N LEU A 4 5.43 16.48 -13.76
CA LEU A 4 5.67 15.33 -14.65
C LEU A 4 5.17 14.02 -14.09
N PHE A 5 5.29 13.78 -12.79
CA PHE A 5 4.82 12.54 -12.18
C PHE A 5 3.29 12.42 -12.30
N VAL A 6 2.56 13.47 -11.98
CA VAL A 6 1.09 13.47 -12.11
C VAL A 6 0.67 13.25 -13.56
N TRP A 7 1.32 13.91 -14.52
CA TRP A 7 1.07 13.72 -15.95
C TRP A 7 1.39 12.31 -16.42
N PHE A 8 2.49 11.73 -15.92
CA PHE A 8 2.88 10.35 -16.23
C PHE A 8 1.81 9.35 -15.73
N VAL A 9 1.36 9.48 -14.49
CA VAL A 9 0.31 8.64 -13.93
C VAL A 9 -0.99 8.77 -14.74
N ARG A 10 -1.34 9.98 -15.11
CA ARG A 10 -2.52 10.25 -15.93
C ARG A 10 -2.42 9.61 -17.32
N ALA A 11 -1.25 9.70 -17.94
CA ALA A 11 -1.01 9.09 -19.23
C ALA A 11 -1.10 7.55 -19.16
N LEU A 12 -0.55 6.96 -18.10
CA LEU A 12 -0.68 5.53 -17.84
C LEU A 12 -2.16 5.12 -17.69
N ARG A 13 -2.93 5.87 -16.90
CA ARG A 13 -4.36 5.59 -16.72
C ARG A 13 -5.11 5.63 -18.06
N ARG A 14 -4.85 6.61 -18.87
CA ARG A 14 -5.48 6.72 -20.20
C ARG A 14 -5.13 5.55 -21.09
N HIS A 15 -3.87 5.14 -21.06
CA HIS A 15 -3.38 4.01 -21.86
C HIS A 15 -3.95 2.68 -21.38
N LEU A 16 -3.99 2.45 -20.07
CA LEU A 16 -4.47 1.20 -19.47
C LEU A 16 -6.00 1.09 -19.46
N GLY A 17 -6.69 2.23 -19.47
CA GLY A 17 -8.14 2.28 -19.34
C GLY A 17 -8.61 2.17 -17.87
N PRO A 18 -9.92 2.18 -17.62
CA PRO A 18 -10.47 2.28 -16.26
C PRO A 18 -10.46 0.97 -15.47
N HIS A 19 -10.21 -0.17 -16.12
CA HIS A 19 -10.36 -1.49 -15.49
C HIS A 19 -9.05 -2.15 -15.07
N LYS A 20 -7.90 -1.56 -15.43
CA LYS A 20 -6.60 -2.07 -14.99
C LYS A 20 -6.18 -1.39 -13.71
N LEU A 21 -5.58 -2.15 -12.80
CA LEU A 21 -5.05 -1.59 -11.55
C LEU A 21 -3.81 -0.77 -11.82
N LEU A 22 -3.78 0.43 -11.28
CA LEU A 22 -2.61 1.32 -11.28
C LEU A 22 -2.31 1.69 -9.84
N THR A 23 -1.16 1.26 -9.34
CA THR A 23 -0.82 1.37 -7.93
C THR A 23 0.51 2.09 -7.73
N LEU A 24 0.71 2.62 -6.55
CA LEU A 24 1.93 3.32 -6.18
C LEU A 24 2.63 2.63 -5.00
N TYR A 25 3.82 2.15 -5.27
CA TYR A 25 4.81 1.80 -4.26
C TYR A 25 5.48 3.11 -3.83
N SER A 26 5.06 3.66 -2.70
CA SER A 26 5.35 5.06 -2.33
C SER A 26 6.78 5.25 -1.81
N ILE A 27 7.77 5.24 -2.71
CA ILE A 27 9.18 5.35 -2.36
C ILE A 27 9.90 6.41 -3.22
N GLY A 28 10.94 6.99 -2.65
CA GLY A 28 11.83 7.90 -3.36
C GLY A 28 11.15 9.18 -3.80
N PRO A 29 11.64 9.80 -4.88
CA PRO A 29 11.11 11.08 -5.34
C PRO A 29 9.61 11.06 -5.70
N SER A 30 9.09 9.92 -6.13
CA SER A 30 7.67 9.79 -6.48
C SER A 30 6.75 10.04 -5.28
N ALA A 31 7.19 9.65 -4.08
CA ALA A 31 6.42 9.83 -2.85
C ALA A 31 6.08 11.31 -2.57
N ASN A 32 6.91 12.24 -3.03
CA ASN A 32 6.74 13.67 -2.81
C ASN A 32 6.16 14.40 -4.02
N ARG A 33 5.75 13.67 -5.06
CA ARG A 33 5.32 14.25 -6.35
C ARG A 33 3.90 13.88 -6.74
N THR A 34 3.10 13.50 -5.76
CA THR A 34 1.72 13.04 -5.99
C THR A 34 0.73 14.20 -6.14
N VAL A 35 1.18 15.44 -5.90
CA VAL A 35 0.37 16.65 -6.02
C VAL A 35 1.06 17.65 -6.92
N SER A 36 0.29 18.29 -7.79
CA SER A 36 0.76 19.38 -8.63
C SER A 36 -0.38 20.33 -8.99
N SER A 37 -0.05 21.43 -9.67
CA SER A 37 -1.07 22.33 -10.22
C SER A 37 -1.96 21.67 -11.26
N ALA A 38 -1.52 20.55 -11.84
CA ALA A 38 -2.31 19.78 -12.81
C ALA A 38 -3.28 18.81 -12.14
N GLY A 39 -3.26 18.68 -10.81
CA GLY A 39 -4.10 17.78 -10.04
C GLY A 39 -3.31 16.85 -9.15
N ASN A 40 -3.98 15.83 -8.62
CA ASN A 40 -3.39 14.85 -7.73
C ASN A 40 -3.21 13.51 -8.45
N ALA A 41 -2.12 12.79 -8.16
CA ALA A 41 -1.91 11.45 -8.68
C ALA A 41 -3.03 10.49 -8.20
N SER A 42 -3.61 10.75 -7.02
CA SER A 42 -4.72 9.96 -6.48
C SER A 42 -5.94 9.92 -7.39
N ASP A 43 -6.12 10.90 -8.28
CA ASP A 43 -7.23 10.90 -9.24
C ASP A 43 -7.15 9.72 -10.21
N ASP A 44 -5.96 9.20 -10.45
CA ASP A 44 -5.69 8.17 -11.45
C ASP A 44 -5.10 6.89 -10.88
N LEU A 45 -4.81 6.85 -9.58
CA LEU A 45 -4.29 5.68 -8.88
C LEU A 45 -5.42 4.92 -8.17
N ASP A 46 -5.31 3.60 -8.14
CA ASP A 46 -6.26 2.76 -7.41
C ASP A 46 -5.84 2.55 -5.96
N TYR A 47 -4.55 2.26 -5.72
CA TYR A 47 -4.03 1.98 -4.38
C TYR A 47 -2.61 2.51 -4.25
N ALA A 48 -2.22 2.78 -3.00
CA ALA A 48 -0.84 3.12 -2.65
C ALA A 48 -0.47 2.48 -1.31
N TRP A 49 0.81 2.16 -1.10
CA TRP A 49 1.24 1.52 0.13
C TRP A 49 2.64 1.92 0.56
N ASN A 50 2.87 1.75 1.87
CA ASN A 50 4.17 1.93 2.50
C ASN A 50 5.16 0.89 1.98
N PRO A 51 6.33 1.30 1.48
CA PRO A 51 7.34 0.37 0.95
C PRO A 51 8.37 -0.10 1.98
N TRP A 52 8.35 0.44 3.20
CA TRP A 52 9.39 0.18 4.19
C TRP A 52 9.03 -1.04 5.03
N TYR A 53 9.58 -2.18 4.67
CA TYR A 53 9.28 -3.47 5.31
C TYR A 53 9.56 -3.46 6.80
N GLY A 54 8.67 -4.07 7.57
CA GLY A 54 8.74 -4.10 9.02
C GLY A 54 8.24 -2.84 9.69
N THR A 55 7.62 -1.92 8.94
CA THR A 55 7.08 -0.67 9.50
C THR A 55 5.59 -0.53 9.24
N TYR A 56 4.97 0.31 10.05
CA TYR A 56 3.58 0.72 9.92
C TYR A 56 3.55 2.24 9.78
N GLN A 57 3.37 2.72 8.56
CA GLN A 57 3.47 4.15 8.26
C GLN A 57 2.59 4.50 7.05
N GLU A 58 1.70 5.46 7.23
CA GLU A 58 0.84 5.92 6.14
C GLU A 58 1.67 6.66 5.08
N PRO A 59 1.61 6.22 3.81
CA PRO A 59 2.22 6.98 2.72
C PRO A 59 1.42 8.26 2.46
N SER A 60 2.13 9.34 2.12
CA SER A 60 1.50 10.63 1.84
C SER A 60 1.05 10.70 0.39
N VAL A 61 -0.22 10.39 0.16
CA VAL A 61 -0.86 10.51 -1.17
C VAL A 61 -2.16 11.30 -1.01
N LEU A 62 -2.07 12.60 -1.18
CA LEU A 62 -3.21 13.50 -0.97
C LEU A 62 -4.40 13.12 -1.83
N GLY A 63 -5.59 13.07 -1.22
CA GLY A 63 -6.83 12.76 -1.89
C GLY A 63 -7.17 11.27 -1.95
N MET A 64 -6.26 10.38 -1.51
CA MET A 64 -6.53 8.95 -1.47
C MET A 64 -7.11 8.57 -0.10
N PRO A 65 -8.31 7.95 -0.06
CA PRO A 65 -8.91 7.53 1.20
C PRO A 65 -8.14 6.33 1.77
N ARG A 66 -8.17 6.17 3.10
CA ARG A 66 -7.49 5.06 3.79
C ARG A 66 -7.92 3.67 3.29
N SER A 67 -9.14 3.54 2.81
CA SER A 67 -9.62 2.29 2.21
C SER A 67 -8.82 1.86 0.98
N HIS A 68 -8.03 2.76 0.39
CA HIS A 68 -7.17 2.50 -0.77
C HIS A 68 -5.68 2.61 -0.43
N VAL A 69 -5.35 2.73 0.85
CA VAL A 69 -3.97 2.94 1.32
C VAL A 69 -3.55 1.79 2.23
N GLY A 70 -2.27 1.42 2.16
CA GLY A 70 -1.65 0.45 3.05
C GLY A 70 -0.54 1.08 3.88
N ALA A 71 -0.68 1.03 5.20
CA ALA A 71 0.35 1.49 6.13
C ALA A 71 1.30 0.36 6.54
N ALA A 72 0.79 -0.87 6.62
CA ALA A 72 1.57 -2.04 7.00
C ALA A 72 2.40 -2.56 5.83
N ALA A 73 3.66 -2.86 6.11
CA ALA A 73 4.59 -3.44 5.14
C ALA A 73 5.30 -4.64 5.77
N VAL A 74 4.98 -5.83 5.30
CA VAL A 74 5.50 -7.10 5.83
C VAL A 74 6.45 -7.75 4.84
N ASP A 75 7.63 -8.15 5.34
CA ASP A 75 8.53 -9.06 4.64
C ASP A 75 8.40 -10.44 5.30
N TRP A 76 7.88 -11.42 4.56
CA TRP A 76 7.64 -12.77 5.09
C TRP A 76 8.89 -13.44 5.66
N GLY A 77 10.07 -13.09 5.15
CA GLY A 77 11.33 -13.67 5.59
C GLY A 77 11.91 -13.05 6.85
N HIS A 78 11.49 -11.85 7.23
CA HIS A 78 12.15 -11.05 8.27
C HIS A 78 11.19 -10.44 9.31
N THR A 79 9.88 -10.42 9.06
CA THR A 79 8.92 -9.85 10.01
C THR A 79 8.44 -10.95 10.95
N SER A 80 8.49 -10.69 12.27
CA SER A 80 8.04 -11.66 13.28
C SER A 80 6.52 -11.85 13.24
N ILE A 81 6.06 -12.99 13.76
CA ILE A 81 4.62 -13.29 13.82
C ILE A 81 3.89 -12.25 14.68
N GLU A 82 4.47 -11.80 15.78
CA GLU A 82 3.89 -10.80 16.67
C GLU A 82 3.73 -9.46 15.94
N MET A 83 4.73 -9.06 15.16
CA MET A 83 4.68 -7.84 14.38
C MET A 83 3.62 -7.91 13.28
N ILE A 84 3.52 -9.05 12.59
CA ILE A 84 2.49 -9.29 11.57
C ILE A 84 1.10 -9.16 12.18
N GLN A 85 0.86 -9.78 13.33
CA GLN A 85 -0.42 -9.70 14.04
C GLN A 85 -0.73 -8.28 14.48
N THR A 86 0.27 -7.58 15.02
CA THR A 86 0.10 -6.19 15.46
C THR A 86 -0.26 -5.28 14.29
N MET A 87 0.48 -5.37 13.20
CA MET A 87 0.22 -4.55 12.02
C MET A 87 -1.12 -4.86 11.36
N ALA A 88 -1.52 -6.13 11.33
CA ALA A 88 -2.83 -6.52 10.81
C ALA A 88 -3.97 -5.94 11.65
N SER A 89 -3.85 -6.02 12.97
CA SER A 89 -4.84 -5.44 13.89
C SER A 89 -4.92 -3.93 13.77
N GLN A 90 -3.76 -3.26 13.66
CA GLN A 90 -3.70 -1.81 13.44
C GLN A 90 -4.33 -1.42 12.10
N THR A 91 -4.09 -2.18 11.06
CA THR A 91 -4.67 -1.96 9.73
C THR A 91 -6.20 -1.92 9.80
N ILE A 92 -6.79 -2.87 10.48
CA ILE A 92 -8.23 -2.95 10.68
C ILE A 92 -8.73 -1.77 11.53
N ARG A 93 -8.08 -1.53 12.68
CA ARG A 93 -8.44 -0.45 13.60
C ARG A 93 -8.44 0.92 12.92
N ASP A 94 -7.44 1.17 12.09
CA ASP A 94 -7.21 2.47 11.49
C ASP A 94 -7.93 2.66 10.13
N GLY A 95 -8.62 1.62 9.64
CA GLY A 95 -9.44 1.70 8.43
C GLY A 95 -8.67 1.65 7.12
N TYR A 96 -7.45 1.12 7.12
CA TYR A 96 -6.70 0.92 5.88
C TYR A 96 -7.25 -0.28 5.10
N GLY A 97 -7.40 -0.12 3.80
CA GLY A 97 -7.92 -1.15 2.91
C GLY A 97 -6.87 -2.02 2.25
N VAL A 98 -5.60 -1.76 2.49
CA VAL A 98 -4.47 -2.50 1.90
C VAL A 98 -3.53 -2.98 3.00
N PHE A 99 -3.08 -4.21 2.86
CA PHE A 99 -2.03 -4.80 3.68
C PHE A 99 -0.97 -5.37 2.74
N MET A 100 0.22 -4.79 2.75
CA MET A 100 1.26 -5.15 1.79
C MET A 100 2.18 -6.23 2.36
N THR A 101 2.45 -7.25 1.55
CA THR A 101 3.42 -8.28 1.87
C THR A 101 4.42 -8.45 0.73
N TYR A 102 5.62 -8.85 1.06
CA TYR A 102 6.71 -9.05 0.13
C TYR A 102 7.33 -10.42 0.30
N ASP A 103 7.69 -11.02 -0.84
CA ASP A 103 8.48 -12.25 -0.91
C ASP A 103 7.75 -13.48 -0.37
N LEU A 104 6.48 -13.64 -0.73
CA LEU A 104 5.75 -14.86 -0.46
C LEU A 104 6.32 -16.00 -1.32
N ARG A 105 6.84 -17.03 -0.65
CA ARG A 105 7.46 -18.20 -1.30
C ARG A 105 6.73 -19.48 -0.92
N VAL A 106 6.96 -20.53 -1.69
CA VAL A 106 6.48 -21.89 -1.34
C VAL A 106 6.99 -22.31 0.03
N SER A 107 8.20 -21.87 0.38
CA SER A 107 8.84 -22.15 1.67
C SER A 107 8.37 -21.25 2.83
N THR A 108 7.56 -20.22 2.57
CA THR A 108 7.03 -19.35 3.62
C THR A 108 6.23 -20.17 4.61
N ASN A 109 6.50 -19.96 5.93
CA ASN A 109 5.80 -20.66 6.98
C ASN A 109 4.28 -20.36 6.92
N PRO A 110 3.43 -21.37 6.72
CA PRO A 110 1.99 -21.15 6.65
C PRO A 110 1.40 -20.52 7.92
N SER A 111 2.05 -20.70 9.07
CA SER A 111 1.59 -20.09 10.33
C SER A 111 1.64 -18.57 10.29
N LEU A 112 2.58 -17.98 9.56
CA LEU A 112 2.67 -16.53 9.40
C LEU A 112 1.48 -16.01 8.58
N VAL A 113 1.16 -16.68 7.49
CA VAL A 113 0.02 -16.33 6.65
C VAL A 113 -1.29 -16.48 7.43
N GLN A 114 -1.41 -17.57 8.20
CA GLN A 114 -2.58 -17.82 9.03
C GLN A 114 -2.74 -16.75 10.11
N ALA A 115 -1.65 -16.36 10.76
CA ALA A 115 -1.67 -15.31 11.79
C ALA A 115 -2.13 -13.97 11.21
N MET A 116 -1.65 -13.62 10.04
CA MET A 116 -2.08 -12.40 9.34
C MET A 116 -3.57 -12.46 9.00
N THR A 117 -4.01 -13.53 8.38
CA THR A 117 -5.41 -13.70 7.96
C THR A 117 -6.34 -13.64 9.16
N THR A 118 -6.01 -14.35 10.22
CA THR A 118 -6.80 -14.36 11.45
C THR A 118 -6.92 -12.97 12.06
N ALA A 119 -5.80 -12.22 12.10
CA ALA A 119 -5.79 -10.87 12.66
C ALA A 119 -6.60 -9.89 11.80
N LEU A 120 -6.54 -10.02 10.47
CA LEU A 120 -7.32 -9.18 9.56
C LEU A 120 -8.82 -9.48 9.64
N GLU A 121 -9.19 -10.70 9.94
CA GLU A 121 -10.60 -11.13 10.06
C GLU A 121 -11.11 -11.07 11.50
N GLY A 122 -10.24 -11.01 12.46
CA GLY A 122 -10.49 -11.30 13.89
C GLY A 122 -11.32 -10.32 14.65
N ARG A 123 -11.83 -9.26 14.03
CA ARG A 123 -12.70 -8.32 14.74
C ARG A 123 -14.18 -8.60 14.62
N ARG A 124 -14.48 -9.77 14.14
CA ARG A 124 -15.85 -10.24 14.06
C ARG A 124 -16.38 -10.65 15.42
#